data_b8d9ea18f67bb705659757d2765a51e2
#
_entry.id   b8d9ea18f67bb705659757d2765a51e2
#
_cell.length_a   1.000
_cell.length_b   1.000
_cell.length_c   1.000
_cell.angle_alpha   90.00
_cell.angle_beta   90.00
_cell.angle_gamma   90.00
#
_symmetry.space_group_name_H-M   'P 1'
#
loop_
_entity.id
_entity.type
_entity.pdbx_description
1 polymer ?
#
loop_
_entity_poly.entity_id
_entity_poly.type
_entity_poly.pdbx_seq_one_letter_code
_entity_poly.pdbx_strand_id
1 'polypeptide(L)'
;MKNEIGNRYGKLTVVAFDHISKSKNAYWKCVCDCGLTTVTSGTYLRKGHTTSCGCTKREHFKKTHGYSDSEPLYGVWEQMRSRCNNANNPRYSTYGANGITVCKEWDDYDTFRKWAFENGYKAPGANTPKKERMSIDRIDPSKGYEPDNCRWI
;
A
#
# COMPACT_ATOMS: atom_id res chain seq x y z
N MET A 1 -19.56 30.97 -20.06
CA MET A 1 -19.16 29.79 -19.24
C MET A 1 -19.78 28.56 -19.90
N LYS A 2 -18.99 27.51 -20.19
CA LYS A 2 -19.53 26.27 -20.77
C LYS A 2 -20.19 25.46 -19.66
N ASN A 3 -21.44 25.06 -19.87
CA ASN A 3 -22.16 24.21 -18.90
C ASN A 3 -21.59 22.78 -18.98
N GLU A 4 -21.24 22.21 -17.85
CA GLU A 4 -20.68 20.85 -17.76
C GLU A 4 -21.64 19.86 -17.07
N ILE A 5 -22.81 20.31 -16.60
CA ILE A 5 -23.80 19.45 -15.90
C ILE A 5 -24.21 18.30 -16.81
N GLY A 6 -24.20 17.08 -16.29
CA GLY A 6 -24.53 15.85 -17.01
C GLY A 6 -23.38 15.23 -17.79
N ASN A 7 -22.28 15.96 -18.01
CA ASN A 7 -21.11 15.42 -18.69
C ASN A 7 -20.34 14.42 -17.81
N ARG A 8 -19.77 13.39 -18.45
CA ARG A 8 -18.95 12.38 -17.79
C ARG A 8 -17.49 12.52 -18.19
N TYR A 9 -16.60 12.44 -17.18
CA TYR A 9 -15.16 12.53 -17.32
C TYR A 9 -14.49 11.40 -16.54
N GLY A 10 -14.16 10.31 -17.20
CA GLY A 10 -13.67 9.08 -16.55
C GLY A 10 -14.72 8.50 -15.59
N LYS A 11 -14.38 8.42 -14.30
CA LYS A 11 -15.29 7.95 -13.23
C LYS A 11 -16.15 9.08 -12.63
N LEU A 12 -16.07 10.30 -13.14
CA LEU A 12 -16.79 11.47 -12.62
C LEU A 12 -17.97 11.85 -13.52
N THR A 13 -19.12 12.08 -12.91
CA THR A 13 -20.29 12.70 -13.55
C THR A 13 -20.55 14.06 -12.90
N VAL A 14 -20.65 15.10 -13.70
CA VAL A 14 -20.90 16.47 -13.22
C VAL A 14 -22.37 16.62 -12.85
N VAL A 15 -22.66 16.96 -11.60
CA VAL A 15 -24.03 17.06 -11.08
C VAL A 15 -24.50 18.47 -10.81
N ALA A 16 -23.58 19.39 -10.48
CA ALA A 16 -23.93 20.78 -10.20
C ALA A 16 -22.76 21.73 -10.46
N PHE A 17 -23.08 23.00 -10.67
CA PHE A 17 -22.13 24.10 -10.58
C PHE A 17 -21.82 24.38 -9.10
N ASP A 18 -20.55 24.66 -8.75
CA ASP A 18 -20.14 24.94 -7.39
C ASP A 18 -19.82 26.44 -7.21
N HIS A 19 -18.74 26.92 -7.81
CA HIS A 19 -18.32 28.33 -7.71
C HIS A 19 -17.41 28.75 -8.86
N ILE A 20 -17.12 30.05 -8.92
CA ILE A 20 -16.07 30.62 -9.77
C ILE A 20 -14.91 31.03 -8.87
N SER A 21 -13.70 30.56 -9.19
CA SER A 21 -12.48 30.95 -8.47
C SER A 21 -12.06 32.39 -8.76
N LYS A 22 -11.16 32.95 -7.92
CA LYS A 22 -10.54 34.25 -8.15
C LYS A 22 -9.88 34.38 -9.54
N SER A 23 -9.41 33.27 -10.09
CA SER A 23 -8.81 33.17 -11.44
C SER A 23 -9.86 32.98 -12.55
N LYS A 24 -11.14 33.24 -12.28
CA LYS A 24 -12.27 33.14 -13.21
C LYS A 24 -12.51 31.72 -13.79
N ASN A 25 -12.02 30.68 -13.13
CA ASN A 25 -12.31 29.30 -13.50
C ASN A 25 -13.57 28.80 -12.81
N ALA A 26 -14.47 28.17 -13.58
CA ALA A 26 -15.69 27.55 -13.05
C ALA A 26 -15.34 26.20 -12.42
N TYR A 27 -15.81 25.97 -11.20
CA TYR A 27 -15.67 24.73 -10.46
C TYR A 27 -17.02 23.99 -10.43
N TRP A 28 -16.96 22.68 -10.51
CA TRP A 28 -18.10 21.81 -10.68
C TRP A 28 -18.08 20.70 -9.63
N LYS A 29 -19.24 20.44 -9.04
CA LYS A 29 -19.46 19.31 -8.15
C LYS A 29 -19.70 18.06 -9.01
N CYS A 30 -18.91 17.03 -8.75
CA CYS A 30 -18.96 15.76 -9.47
C CYS A 30 -19.20 14.60 -8.50
N VAL A 31 -19.97 13.61 -8.95
CA VAL A 31 -20.12 12.32 -8.28
C VAL A 31 -19.25 11.30 -9.00
N CYS A 32 -18.46 10.55 -8.24
CA CYS A 32 -17.61 9.48 -8.73
C CYS A 32 -18.35 8.14 -8.70
N ASP A 33 -18.00 7.21 -9.58
CA ASP A 33 -18.56 5.84 -9.60
C ASP A 33 -18.41 5.09 -8.27
N CYS A 34 -17.43 5.49 -7.42
CA CYS A 34 -17.27 4.95 -6.06
C CYS A 34 -18.25 5.55 -5.03
N GLY A 35 -19.16 6.41 -5.42
CA GLY A 35 -20.16 7.08 -4.57
C GLY A 35 -19.68 8.37 -3.87
N LEU A 36 -18.39 8.68 -3.90
CA LEU A 36 -17.84 9.91 -3.30
C LEU A 36 -18.01 11.11 -4.22
N THR A 37 -18.17 12.29 -3.63
CA THR A 37 -18.25 13.56 -4.36
C THR A 37 -16.91 14.29 -4.33
N THR A 38 -16.64 15.07 -5.37
CA THR A 38 -15.46 15.95 -5.47
C THR A 38 -15.80 17.23 -6.19
N VAL A 39 -15.04 18.30 -5.95
CA VAL A 39 -15.20 19.58 -6.65
C VAL A 39 -13.93 19.84 -7.45
N THR A 40 -14.06 20.14 -8.73
CA THR A 40 -12.92 20.37 -9.61
C THR A 40 -13.23 21.37 -10.73
N SER A 41 -12.19 21.97 -11.32
CA SER A 41 -12.42 22.94 -12.39
C SER A 41 -12.83 22.27 -13.70
N GLY A 42 -13.72 22.90 -14.44
CA GLY A 42 -14.14 22.42 -15.76
C GLY A 42 -12.98 22.30 -16.76
N THR A 43 -11.94 23.08 -16.59
CA THR A 43 -10.69 22.98 -17.39
C THR A 43 -9.97 21.67 -17.13
N TYR A 44 -9.86 21.23 -15.87
CA TYR A 44 -9.19 19.97 -15.49
C TYR A 44 -10.00 18.75 -15.93
N LEU A 45 -11.34 18.86 -15.89
CA LEU A 45 -12.21 17.82 -16.44
C LEU A 45 -11.97 17.63 -17.95
N ARG A 46 -12.08 18.70 -18.73
CA ARG A 46 -11.90 18.65 -20.20
C ARG A 46 -10.51 18.22 -20.64
N LYS A 47 -9.45 18.57 -19.88
CA LYS A 47 -8.08 18.16 -20.16
C LYS A 47 -7.74 16.74 -19.67
N GLY A 48 -8.68 16.07 -19.00
CA GLY A 48 -8.46 14.73 -18.45
C GLY A 48 -7.50 14.67 -17.24
N HIS A 49 -7.18 15.83 -16.64
CA HIS A 49 -6.32 15.87 -15.44
C HIS A 49 -7.06 15.35 -14.19
N THR A 50 -8.39 15.43 -14.18
CA THR A 50 -9.21 14.91 -13.09
C THR A 50 -10.25 13.95 -13.65
N THR A 51 -10.05 12.66 -13.45
CA THR A 51 -10.89 11.57 -13.95
C THR A 51 -11.57 10.75 -12.86
N SER A 52 -11.28 11.04 -11.58
CA SER A 52 -11.87 10.38 -10.41
C SER A 52 -11.79 11.29 -9.18
N CYS A 53 -12.48 10.94 -8.09
CA CYS A 53 -12.36 11.62 -6.79
C CYS A 53 -11.04 11.35 -6.05
N GLY A 54 -10.10 10.66 -6.69
CA GLY A 54 -8.87 10.17 -6.08
C GLY A 54 -8.94 8.69 -5.66
N CYS A 55 -10.09 8.03 -5.82
CA CYS A 55 -10.25 6.61 -5.50
C CYS A 55 -9.29 5.72 -6.32
N THR A 56 -9.05 6.02 -7.60
CA THR A 56 -8.07 5.32 -8.42
C THR A 56 -6.66 5.37 -7.86
N LYS A 57 -6.26 6.50 -7.30
CA LYS A 57 -4.96 6.60 -6.58
C LYS A 57 -4.98 5.76 -5.30
N ARG A 58 -6.11 5.69 -4.59
CA ARG A 58 -6.26 4.86 -3.39
C ARG A 58 -6.27 3.36 -3.70
N GLU A 59 -6.81 2.95 -4.85
CA GLU A 59 -6.74 1.56 -5.33
C GLU A 59 -5.31 1.15 -5.71
N HIS A 60 -4.49 2.11 -6.21
CA HIS A 60 -3.07 1.92 -6.50
C HIS A 60 -2.15 2.13 -5.28
N PHE A 61 -2.57 2.90 -4.28
CA PHE A 61 -1.94 2.80 -2.97
C PHE A 61 -2.38 1.43 -2.42
N LYS A 62 -1.50 0.42 -2.55
CA LYS A 62 -1.51 -0.74 -1.65
C LYS A 62 -1.86 -0.18 -0.29
N LYS A 63 -2.87 -0.75 0.39
CA LYS A 63 -3.19 -0.42 1.77
C LYS A 63 -1.88 -0.21 2.51
N THR A 64 -1.50 1.03 2.77
CA THR A 64 -0.48 1.31 3.75
C THR A 64 -1.16 0.96 5.06
N HIS A 65 -0.78 -0.17 5.64
CA HIS A 65 -1.43 -0.74 6.83
C HIS A 65 -1.30 0.16 8.06
N GLY A 66 -0.71 1.35 7.93
CA GLY A 66 -0.47 2.29 9.03
C GLY A 66 0.58 1.81 10.04
N TYR A 67 1.18 0.65 9.81
CA TYR A 67 2.13 0.01 10.73
C TYR A 67 3.61 0.33 10.44
N SER A 68 3.93 0.94 9.29
CA SER A 68 5.31 1.15 8.82
C SER A 68 6.19 1.90 9.82
N ASP A 69 5.62 2.86 10.55
CA ASP A 69 6.36 3.73 11.47
C ASP A 69 6.18 3.32 12.94
N SER A 70 5.26 2.41 13.25
CA SER A 70 4.85 2.11 14.62
C SER A 70 5.13 0.68 15.06
N GLU A 71 5.31 -0.27 14.14
CA GLU A 71 5.43 -1.68 14.47
C GLU A 71 6.75 -2.29 13.98
N PRO A 72 7.67 -2.70 14.88
CA PRO A 72 8.95 -3.32 14.50
C PRO A 72 8.81 -4.56 13.62
N LEU A 73 7.72 -5.31 13.75
CA LEU A 73 7.41 -6.48 12.94
C LEU A 73 7.26 -6.14 11.45
N TYR A 74 6.73 -4.95 11.13
CA TYR A 74 6.61 -4.50 9.75
C TYR A 74 7.97 -4.43 9.05
N GLY A 75 8.98 -3.92 9.74
CA GLY A 75 10.36 -3.90 9.24
C GLY A 75 10.94 -5.30 9.00
N VAL A 76 10.60 -6.30 9.82
CA VAL A 76 10.99 -7.69 9.60
C VAL A 76 10.36 -8.24 8.32
N TRP A 77 9.06 -8.02 8.14
CA TRP A 77 8.31 -8.43 6.94
C TRP A 77 8.85 -7.77 5.67
N GLU A 78 9.08 -6.47 5.70
CA GLU A 78 9.60 -5.71 4.55
C GLU A 78 11.00 -6.19 4.16
N GLN A 79 11.91 -6.38 5.13
CA GLN A 79 13.25 -6.89 4.88
C GLN A 79 13.25 -8.32 4.34
N MET A 80 12.39 -9.20 4.86
CA MET A 80 12.21 -10.55 4.35
C MET A 80 11.82 -10.55 2.88
N ARG A 81 10.82 -9.75 2.51
CA ARG A 81 10.36 -9.61 1.11
C ARG A 81 11.41 -8.96 0.22
N SER A 82 12.08 -7.93 0.72
CA SER A 82 13.11 -7.21 -0.04
C SER A 82 14.28 -8.12 -0.43
N ARG A 83 14.79 -8.95 0.47
CA ARG A 83 15.89 -9.88 0.15
C ARG A 83 15.50 -11.00 -0.80
N CYS A 84 14.21 -11.36 -0.90
CA CYS A 84 13.73 -12.36 -1.85
C CYS A 84 13.35 -11.79 -3.22
N ASN A 85 12.86 -10.54 -3.28
CA ASN A 85 12.21 -10.02 -4.47
C ASN A 85 12.91 -8.80 -5.10
N ASN A 86 13.87 -8.16 -4.40
CA ASN A 86 14.53 -6.94 -4.88
C ASN A 86 15.99 -7.23 -5.26
N ALA A 87 16.28 -7.24 -6.56
CA ALA A 87 17.63 -7.49 -7.09
C ALA A 87 18.69 -6.46 -6.62
N ASN A 88 18.26 -5.27 -6.19
CA ASN A 88 19.16 -4.25 -5.63
C ASN A 88 19.47 -4.46 -4.13
N ASN A 89 18.80 -5.43 -3.47
CA ASN A 89 19.10 -5.73 -2.08
C ASN A 89 20.46 -6.45 -1.97
N PRO A 90 21.37 -6.03 -1.07
CA PRO A 90 22.70 -6.66 -0.92
C PRO A 90 22.63 -8.17 -0.62
N ARG A 91 21.53 -8.64 -0.04
CA ARG A 91 21.34 -10.07 0.28
C ARG A 91 20.57 -10.84 -0.79
N TYR A 92 20.13 -10.19 -1.88
CA TYR A 92 19.38 -10.86 -2.94
C TYR A 92 20.14 -12.04 -3.54
N SER A 93 21.45 -11.93 -3.73
CA SER A 93 22.32 -13.01 -4.24
C SER A 93 22.28 -14.28 -3.38
N THR A 94 22.00 -14.14 -2.08
CA THR A 94 21.93 -15.27 -1.13
C THR A 94 20.51 -15.83 -0.98
N TYR A 95 19.50 -15.04 -1.33
CA TYR A 95 18.09 -15.41 -1.17
C TYR A 95 17.35 -15.49 -2.51
N GLY A 96 16.87 -14.40 -3.07
CA GLY A 96 16.04 -14.41 -4.27
C GLY A 96 16.73 -15.01 -5.49
N ALA A 97 18.02 -14.73 -5.71
CA ALA A 97 18.81 -15.30 -6.80
C ALA A 97 18.99 -16.83 -6.66
N ASN A 98 18.89 -17.37 -5.46
CA ASN A 98 18.94 -18.82 -5.20
C ASN A 98 17.54 -19.47 -5.13
N GLY A 99 16.50 -18.76 -5.61
CA GLY A 99 15.13 -19.29 -5.64
C GLY A 99 14.39 -19.26 -4.30
N ILE A 100 14.94 -18.60 -3.28
CA ILE A 100 14.24 -18.42 -2.01
C ILE A 100 13.13 -17.38 -2.19
N THR A 101 11.90 -17.80 -1.94
CA THR A 101 10.69 -16.99 -2.10
C THR A 101 9.97 -16.78 -0.76
N VAL A 102 9.01 -15.89 -0.75
CA VAL A 102 8.03 -15.73 0.32
C VAL A 102 6.70 -16.25 -0.17
N CYS A 103 5.98 -17.01 0.66
CA CYS A 103 4.67 -17.53 0.30
C CYS A 103 3.68 -16.41 -0.04
N LYS A 104 2.73 -16.69 -0.90
CA LYS A 104 1.78 -15.70 -1.43
C LYS A 104 0.88 -15.12 -0.35
N GLU A 105 0.54 -15.90 0.66
CA GLU A 105 -0.28 -15.47 1.80
C GLU A 105 0.37 -14.31 2.57
N TRP A 106 1.72 -14.27 2.59
CA TRP A 106 2.48 -13.22 3.24
C TRP A 106 2.79 -12.02 2.34
N ASP A 107 2.16 -11.93 1.17
CA ASP A 107 2.06 -10.68 0.42
C ASP A 107 1.20 -9.65 1.15
N ASP A 108 0.24 -10.12 1.95
CA ASP A 108 -0.56 -9.32 2.86
C ASP A 108 0.10 -9.26 4.24
N TYR A 109 0.36 -8.04 4.74
CA TYR A 109 1.01 -7.86 6.04
C TYR A 109 0.13 -8.32 7.20
N ASP A 110 -1.18 -8.10 7.15
CA ASP A 110 -2.07 -8.50 8.24
C ASP A 110 -2.09 -10.02 8.42
N THR A 111 -2.02 -10.78 7.33
CA THR A 111 -1.89 -12.25 7.34
C THR A 111 -0.56 -12.69 7.96
N PHE A 112 0.56 -12.08 7.56
CA PHE A 112 1.86 -12.35 8.15
C PHE A 112 1.89 -11.99 9.64
N ARG A 113 1.35 -10.83 10.01
CA ARG A 113 1.27 -10.33 11.37
C ARG A 113 0.50 -11.29 12.29
N LYS A 114 -0.67 -11.75 11.83
CA LYS A 114 -1.47 -12.74 12.57
C LYS A 114 -0.65 -14.00 12.84
N TRP A 115 -0.05 -14.59 11.82
CA TRP A 115 0.80 -15.76 11.97
C TRP A 115 1.96 -15.50 12.94
N ALA A 116 2.62 -14.36 12.86
CA ALA A 116 3.75 -14.03 13.72
C ALA A 116 3.39 -14.07 15.19
N PHE A 117 2.30 -13.42 15.60
CA PHE A 117 1.86 -13.41 16.99
C PHE A 117 1.34 -14.78 17.48
N GLU A 118 0.64 -15.52 16.63
CA GLU A 118 0.18 -16.88 16.94
C GLU A 118 1.36 -17.87 17.10
N ASN A 119 2.50 -17.62 16.45
CA ASN A 119 3.69 -18.47 16.51
C ASN A 119 4.80 -17.91 17.40
N GLY A 120 4.46 -17.03 18.37
CA GLY A 120 5.35 -16.67 19.46
C GLY A 120 6.20 -15.41 19.24
N TYR A 121 5.92 -14.60 18.20
CA TYR A 121 6.56 -13.28 18.10
C TYR A 121 6.23 -12.40 19.30
N LYS A 122 7.27 -11.78 19.86
CA LYS A 122 7.14 -10.79 20.95
C LYS A 122 7.69 -9.46 20.46
N ALA A 123 6.83 -8.44 20.46
CA ALA A 123 7.24 -7.09 20.09
C ALA A 123 8.32 -6.59 21.06
N PRO A 124 9.43 -6.04 20.55
CA PRO A 124 10.46 -5.47 21.41
C PRO A 124 9.95 -4.23 22.13
N GLY A 125 10.34 -4.05 23.38
CA GLY A 125 10.11 -2.79 24.12
C GLY A 125 10.94 -1.65 23.54
N ALA A 126 10.60 -0.41 23.91
CA ALA A 126 11.26 0.81 23.38
C ALA A 126 12.79 0.80 23.51
N ASN A 127 13.31 0.20 24.58
CA ASN A 127 14.75 0.15 24.89
C ASN A 127 15.39 -1.21 24.60
N THR A 128 14.70 -2.13 23.90
CA THR A 128 15.26 -3.45 23.59
C THR A 128 16.41 -3.32 22.60
N PRO A 129 17.65 -3.72 22.96
CA PRO A 129 18.79 -3.69 22.06
C PRO A 129 18.52 -4.49 20.79
N LYS A 130 19.07 -4.04 19.65
CA LYS A 130 18.84 -4.68 18.35
C LYS A 130 19.18 -6.18 18.33
N LYS A 131 20.23 -6.58 19.05
CA LYS A 131 20.70 -7.96 19.18
C LYS A 131 19.75 -8.89 19.95
N GLU A 132 18.82 -8.30 20.73
CA GLU A 132 17.84 -9.04 21.54
C GLU A 132 16.46 -9.06 20.90
N ARG A 133 16.30 -8.44 19.72
CA ARG A 133 15.05 -8.44 18.99
C ARG A 133 14.90 -9.74 18.22
N MET A 134 13.71 -10.31 18.28
CA MET A 134 13.40 -11.54 17.54
C MET A 134 13.61 -11.35 16.03
N SER A 135 14.11 -12.37 15.39
CA SER A 135 14.25 -12.43 13.94
C SER A 135 13.56 -13.69 13.39
N ILE A 136 13.02 -13.59 12.18
CA ILE A 136 12.46 -14.74 11.48
C ILE A 136 13.58 -15.60 10.89
N ASP A 137 13.55 -16.88 11.17
CA ASP A 137 14.48 -17.89 10.66
C ASP A 137 13.72 -19.00 9.92
N ARG A 138 14.35 -19.57 8.90
CA ARG A 138 13.82 -20.73 8.17
C ARG A 138 14.35 -22.01 8.79
N ILE A 139 13.46 -22.95 9.08
CA ILE A 139 13.81 -24.25 9.66
C ILE A 139 14.65 -25.05 8.66
N ASP A 140 14.20 -25.09 7.39
CA ASP A 140 14.95 -25.64 6.26
C ASP A 140 15.46 -24.48 5.39
N PRO A 141 16.77 -24.21 5.34
CA PRO A 141 17.33 -23.10 4.58
C PRO A 141 17.21 -23.24 3.07
N SER A 142 16.89 -24.44 2.55
CA SER A 142 16.68 -24.68 1.13
C SER A 142 15.29 -24.28 0.65
N LYS A 143 14.34 -24.14 1.58
CA LYS A 143 12.96 -23.73 1.30
C LYS A 143 12.74 -22.23 1.46
N GLY A 144 11.59 -21.73 0.98
CA GLY A 144 11.17 -20.35 1.13
C GLY A 144 10.64 -20.00 2.52
N TYR A 145 10.19 -18.76 2.65
CA TYR A 145 9.49 -18.28 3.84
C TYR A 145 8.02 -18.65 3.73
N GLU A 146 7.58 -19.54 4.60
CA GLU A 146 6.21 -20.05 4.67
C GLU A 146 5.88 -20.44 6.11
N PRO A 147 4.59 -20.51 6.51
CA PRO A 147 4.19 -20.77 7.89
C PRO A 147 4.83 -21.99 8.52
N ASP A 148 4.93 -23.11 7.77
CA ASP A 148 5.44 -24.38 8.27
C ASP A 148 6.98 -24.48 8.27
N ASN A 149 7.65 -23.54 7.61
CA ASN A 149 9.11 -23.50 7.49
C ASN A 149 9.77 -22.34 8.26
N CYS A 150 9.03 -21.57 9.00
CA CYS A 150 9.55 -20.41 9.73
C CYS A 150 9.37 -20.53 11.24
N ARG A 151 10.32 -19.93 11.96
CA ARG A 151 10.30 -19.82 13.42
C ARG A 151 10.89 -18.47 13.85
N TRP A 152 10.65 -18.10 15.10
CA TRP A 152 11.27 -16.94 15.74
C TRP A 152 12.48 -17.35 16.58
N ILE A 153 13.57 -16.63 16.43
CA ILE A 153 14.83 -16.81 17.18
C ILE A 153 15.29 -15.49 17.78
#